data_7238a23ef475bfb76757e2a2eedce54e
#
_entry.id   7238a23ef475bfb76757e2a2eedce54e
#
_cell.length_a   1.000
_cell.length_b   1.000
_cell.length_c   1.000
_cell.angle_alpha   90.00
_cell.angle_beta   90.00
_cell.angle_gamma   90.00
#
_symmetry.space_group_name_H-M   'P 1'
#
loop_
_entity.id
_entity.type
_entity.pdbx_description
1 polymer ?
#
loop_
_entity_poly.entity_id
_entity_poly.type
_entity_poly.pdbx_seq_one_letter_code
_entity_poly.pdbx_strand_id
1 'polypeptide(L)'
;MLFFTILIVLFSQVFAVLGVGNLLIEGDLKEFAEAIDAGEEDEPENFPFEEYDHIGLFWGYIFSTLRMAMGDFDFEASMYLQPRENFLYWLIWVMVVVMTCIIFLNFIIAEASASYDKVKQNLSAMINKEKANLIAEAENMILDRWKTP
;
A
#
# COMPACT_ATOMS: atom_id res chain seq x y z
N MET A 1 12.19 -0.57 1.62
CA MET A 1 11.34 0.43 0.94
C MET A 1 11.64 0.55 -0.55
N LEU A 2 12.85 0.90 -0.97
CA LEU A 2 13.19 1.14 -2.38
C LEU A 2 12.83 -0.02 -3.31
N PHE A 3 13.12 -1.26 -2.91
CA PHE A 3 12.77 -2.46 -3.69
C PHE A 3 11.25 -2.62 -3.89
N PHE A 4 10.46 -2.38 -2.84
CA PHE A 4 9.00 -2.42 -2.92
C PHE A 4 8.46 -1.35 -3.88
N THR A 5 8.98 -0.13 -3.80
CA THR A 5 8.59 0.96 -4.71
C THR A 5 8.90 0.61 -6.17
N ILE A 6 10.07 0.01 -6.44
CA ILE A 6 10.45 -0.44 -7.78
C ILE A 6 9.47 -1.50 -8.29
N LEU A 7 9.09 -2.47 -7.44
CA LEU A 7 8.11 -3.49 -7.80
C LEU A 7 6.74 -2.89 -8.16
N ILE A 8 6.24 -1.95 -7.34
CA ILE A 8 4.98 -1.26 -7.63
C ILE A 8 5.04 -0.57 -8.99
N VAL A 9 6.11 0.17 -9.27
CA VAL A 9 6.28 0.85 -10.56
C VAL A 9 6.35 -0.15 -11.72
N LEU A 10 7.09 -1.24 -11.58
CA LEU A 10 7.20 -2.26 -12.63
C LEU A 10 5.83 -2.90 -12.93
N PHE A 11 5.10 -3.31 -11.90
CA PHE A 11 3.79 -3.91 -12.10
C PHE A 11 2.75 -2.91 -12.61
N SER A 12 2.82 -1.65 -12.20
CA SER A 12 1.94 -0.61 -12.75
C SER A 12 2.17 -0.42 -14.26
N GLN A 13 3.42 -0.50 -14.73
CA GLN A 13 3.73 -0.46 -16.16
C GLN A 13 3.21 -1.69 -16.92
N VAL A 14 3.24 -2.86 -16.28
CA VAL A 14 2.67 -4.08 -16.88
C VAL A 14 1.15 -3.93 -17.06
N PHE A 15 0.43 -3.42 -16.05
CA PHE A 15 -1.00 -3.15 -16.17
C PHE A 15 -1.31 -2.07 -17.21
N ALA A 16 -0.48 -1.04 -17.32
CA ALA A 16 -0.61 -0.03 -18.37
C ALA A 16 -0.48 -0.63 -19.77
N VAL A 17 0.48 -1.55 -19.97
CA VAL A 17 0.67 -2.23 -21.27
C VAL A 17 -0.48 -3.19 -21.57
N LEU A 18 -1.07 -3.82 -20.56
CA LEU A 18 -2.27 -4.67 -20.72
C LEU A 18 -3.53 -3.87 -21.02
N GLY A 19 -3.49 -2.54 -20.94
CA GLY A 19 -4.65 -1.70 -21.17
C GLY A 19 -5.71 -1.76 -20.07
N VAL A 20 -5.35 -2.22 -18.88
CA VAL A 20 -6.26 -2.25 -17.72
C VAL A 20 -6.71 -0.84 -17.39
N GLY A 21 -8.00 -0.57 -17.44
CA GLY A 21 -8.55 0.79 -17.26
C GLY A 21 -8.38 1.72 -18.47
N ASN A 22 -7.75 1.27 -19.53
CA ASN A 22 -7.68 1.97 -20.80
C ASN A 22 -8.89 1.56 -21.64
N LEU A 23 -10.06 1.74 -21.07
CA LEU A 23 -11.34 1.37 -21.66
C LEU A 23 -11.63 2.04 -22.98
N LEU A 24 -10.79 2.97 -23.36
CA LEU A 24 -11.17 3.94 -24.32
C LEU A 24 -10.03 4.13 -25.30
N ILE A 25 -9.75 3.05 -26.02
CA ILE A 25 -9.40 3.22 -27.43
C ILE A 25 -10.54 4.08 -27.97
N GLU A 26 -10.25 5.27 -28.44
CA GLU A 26 -11.19 6.31 -28.88
C GLU A 26 -12.37 5.81 -29.78
N GLY A 27 -12.28 4.58 -30.30
CA GLY A 27 -13.29 3.90 -31.11
C GLY A 27 -14.43 3.33 -30.29
N ASP A 28 -14.11 2.62 -29.22
CA ASP A 28 -15.10 1.91 -28.41
C ASP A 28 -15.92 2.89 -27.56
N LEU A 29 -15.33 4.06 -27.19
CA LEU A 29 -16.06 5.16 -26.55
C LEU A 29 -17.14 5.75 -27.43
N LYS A 30 -16.84 5.96 -28.71
CA LYS A 30 -17.82 6.53 -29.61
C LYS A 30 -18.96 5.57 -29.85
N GLU A 31 -18.66 4.28 -30.06
CA GLU A 31 -19.67 3.22 -30.26
C GLU A 31 -20.50 3.07 -28.97
N PHE A 32 -19.89 3.12 -27.80
CA PHE A 32 -20.56 3.04 -26.51
C PHE A 32 -21.39 4.30 -26.21
N ALA A 33 -20.88 5.49 -26.50
CA ALA A 33 -21.61 6.74 -26.35
C ALA A 33 -22.80 6.82 -27.33
N GLU A 34 -22.65 6.30 -28.56
CA GLU A 34 -23.72 6.20 -29.52
C GLU A 34 -24.80 5.20 -29.10
N ALA A 35 -24.41 4.08 -28.43
CA ALA A 35 -25.35 3.08 -27.91
C ALA A 35 -26.14 3.64 -26.71
N ILE A 36 -25.54 4.40 -25.83
CA ILE A 36 -26.23 5.10 -24.72
C ILE A 36 -27.19 6.14 -25.25
N ASP A 37 -26.77 6.95 -26.23
CA ASP A 37 -27.62 8.01 -26.83
C ASP A 37 -28.81 7.41 -27.60
N ALA A 38 -28.65 6.18 -28.12
CA ALA A 38 -29.72 5.39 -28.73
C ALA A 38 -30.67 4.76 -27.69
N GLY A 39 -30.36 4.80 -26.40
CA GLY A 39 -31.17 4.20 -25.33
C GLY A 39 -31.15 2.67 -25.31
N GLU A 40 -30.13 2.06 -25.93
CA GLU A 40 -29.96 0.60 -26.02
C GLU A 40 -29.19 0.01 -24.86
N GLU A 41 -28.36 0.83 -24.14
CA GLU A 41 -27.62 0.43 -22.97
C GLU A 41 -27.79 1.42 -21.81
N ASP A 42 -27.87 0.91 -20.59
CA ASP A 42 -27.86 1.73 -19.40
C ASP A 42 -26.45 2.28 -19.19
N GLU A 43 -26.35 3.55 -18.83
CA GLU A 43 -25.07 4.19 -18.48
C GLU A 43 -24.41 3.41 -17.34
N PRO A 44 -23.19 2.88 -17.50
CA PRO A 44 -22.53 2.16 -16.42
C PRO A 44 -22.33 3.11 -15.25
N GLU A 45 -22.77 2.67 -14.10
CA GLU A 45 -22.82 3.48 -12.86
C GLU A 45 -21.43 3.97 -12.42
N ASN A 46 -20.35 3.31 -12.89
CA ASN A 46 -18.98 3.70 -12.62
C ASN A 46 -18.04 3.24 -13.75
N PHE A 47 -17.33 4.14 -14.37
CA PHE A 47 -16.22 3.78 -15.27
C PHE A 47 -15.00 3.37 -14.47
N PRO A 48 -14.34 2.24 -14.81
CA PRO A 48 -13.08 1.89 -14.16
C PRO A 48 -12.06 3.00 -14.36
N PHE A 49 -11.34 3.33 -13.31
CA PHE A 49 -10.37 4.41 -13.27
C PHE A 49 -10.91 5.85 -13.31
N GLU A 50 -12.21 6.07 -13.26
CA GLU A 50 -12.79 7.42 -13.14
C GLU A 50 -12.22 8.20 -11.95
N GLU A 51 -11.97 7.50 -10.83
CA GLU A 51 -11.32 8.07 -9.65
C GLU A 51 -9.93 8.69 -9.94
N TYR A 52 -9.26 8.23 -10.99
CA TYR A 52 -7.90 8.66 -11.34
C TYR A 52 -7.82 9.62 -12.53
N ASP A 53 -8.94 9.98 -13.12
CA ASP A 53 -9.00 10.84 -14.31
C ASP A 53 -8.30 12.19 -14.07
N HIS A 54 -8.46 12.75 -12.89
CA HIS A 54 -7.83 14.02 -12.51
C HIS A 54 -6.32 13.96 -12.26
N ILE A 55 -5.76 12.76 -12.05
CA ILE A 55 -4.35 12.57 -11.71
C ILE A 55 -3.54 12.10 -12.92
N GLY A 56 -4.21 11.67 -13.97
CA GLY A 56 -3.63 11.12 -15.19
C GLY A 56 -3.31 9.62 -15.08
N LEU A 57 -3.42 8.94 -16.22
CA LEU A 57 -3.31 7.48 -16.36
C LEU A 57 -2.07 6.88 -15.70
N PHE A 58 -0.92 7.51 -15.83
CA PHE A 58 0.33 7.00 -15.25
C PHE A 58 0.25 6.86 -13.72
N TRP A 59 -0.21 7.90 -13.06
CA TRP A 59 -0.38 7.88 -11.60
C TRP A 59 -1.54 6.99 -11.19
N GLY A 60 -2.60 6.91 -11.99
CA GLY A 60 -3.71 6.01 -11.78
C GLY A 60 -3.25 4.55 -11.69
N TYR A 61 -2.40 4.09 -12.60
CA TYR A 61 -1.83 2.74 -12.56
C TYR A 61 -0.97 2.49 -11.33
N ILE A 62 -0.17 3.47 -10.90
CA ILE A 62 0.67 3.36 -9.71
C ILE A 62 -0.22 3.25 -8.46
N PHE A 63 -1.22 4.10 -8.31
CA PHE A 63 -2.12 4.08 -7.16
C PHE A 63 -3.00 2.82 -7.13
N SER A 64 -3.53 2.38 -8.27
CA SER A 64 -4.28 1.13 -8.37
C SER A 64 -3.41 -0.08 -7.96
N THR A 65 -2.17 -0.15 -8.45
CA THR A 65 -1.24 -1.22 -8.06
C THR A 65 -0.88 -1.15 -6.58
N LEU A 66 -0.74 0.05 -6.02
CA LEU A 66 -0.48 0.25 -4.60
C LEU A 66 -1.69 -0.17 -3.75
N ARG A 67 -2.91 0.19 -4.13
CA ARG A 67 -4.16 -0.27 -3.48
C ARG A 67 -4.24 -1.79 -3.49
N MET A 68 -3.98 -2.41 -4.65
CA MET A 68 -3.93 -3.86 -4.79
C MET A 68 -2.88 -4.50 -3.87
N ALA A 69 -1.71 -3.90 -3.73
CA ALA A 69 -0.67 -4.38 -2.82
C ALA A 69 -1.07 -4.28 -1.34
N MET A 70 -1.96 -3.36 -0.99
CA MET A 70 -2.53 -3.21 0.36
C MET A 70 -3.74 -4.12 0.60
N GLY A 71 -4.21 -4.83 -0.42
CA GLY A 71 -5.37 -5.74 -0.33
C GLY A 71 -6.71 -5.11 -0.70
N ASP A 72 -6.69 -3.91 -1.26
CA ASP A 72 -7.86 -3.27 -1.83
C ASP A 72 -7.99 -3.68 -3.30
N PHE A 73 -8.86 -4.67 -3.54
CA PHE A 73 -9.00 -5.32 -4.84
C PHE A 73 -10.18 -4.73 -5.61
N ASP A 74 -9.87 -4.11 -6.72
CA ASP A 74 -10.85 -3.68 -7.70
C ASP A 74 -10.92 -4.71 -8.83
N PHE A 75 -12.10 -5.31 -9.02
CA PHE A 75 -12.36 -6.31 -10.05
C PHE A 75 -13.09 -5.73 -11.25
N GLU A 76 -13.61 -4.53 -11.18
CA GLU A 76 -14.39 -3.91 -12.25
C GLU A 76 -13.54 -3.71 -13.50
N ALA A 77 -12.28 -3.39 -13.34
CA ALA A 77 -11.33 -3.25 -14.44
C ALA A 77 -11.22 -4.50 -15.35
N SER A 78 -11.53 -5.71 -14.82
CA SER A 78 -11.48 -6.95 -15.58
C SER A 78 -12.70 -7.18 -16.47
N MET A 79 -13.82 -6.54 -16.19
CA MET A 79 -15.09 -6.77 -16.90
C MET A 79 -15.03 -6.28 -18.35
N TYR A 80 -14.20 -5.31 -18.61
CA TYR A 80 -14.09 -4.63 -19.88
C TYR A 80 -12.99 -5.15 -20.80
N LEU A 81 -12.17 -6.08 -20.31
CA LEU A 81 -11.08 -6.69 -21.08
C LEU A 81 -11.61 -7.79 -22.00
N GLN A 82 -11.06 -7.88 -23.20
CA GLN A 82 -11.35 -8.98 -24.11
C GLN A 82 -10.98 -10.34 -23.46
N PRO A 83 -11.66 -11.46 -23.80
CA PRO A 83 -11.45 -12.74 -23.11
C PRO A 83 -10.01 -13.24 -23.08
N ARG A 84 -9.20 -12.93 -24.09
CA ARG A 84 -7.79 -13.32 -24.16
C ARG A 84 -6.90 -12.46 -23.26
N GLU A 85 -7.17 -11.18 -23.19
CA GLU A 85 -6.48 -10.22 -22.35
C GLU A 85 -6.86 -10.39 -20.89
N ASN A 86 -8.11 -10.76 -20.64
CA ASN A 86 -8.64 -11.06 -19.33
C ASN A 86 -7.88 -12.22 -18.66
N PHE A 87 -7.55 -13.29 -19.40
CA PHE A 87 -6.74 -14.39 -18.84
C PHE A 87 -5.35 -13.94 -18.42
N LEU A 88 -4.67 -13.13 -19.25
CA LEU A 88 -3.35 -12.57 -18.91
C LEU A 88 -3.44 -11.62 -17.73
N TYR A 89 -4.48 -10.78 -17.69
CA TYR A 89 -4.74 -9.91 -16.56
C TYR A 89 -4.81 -10.69 -15.24
N TRP A 90 -5.64 -11.72 -15.16
CA TRP A 90 -5.80 -12.52 -13.95
C TRP A 90 -4.54 -13.24 -13.53
N LEU A 91 -3.76 -13.75 -14.48
CA LEU A 91 -2.48 -14.40 -14.19
C LEU A 91 -1.49 -13.41 -13.58
N ILE A 92 -1.36 -12.23 -14.18
CA ILE A 92 -0.48 -11.17 -13.68
C ILE A 92 -1.01 -10.62 -12.35
N TRP A 93 -2.31 -10.44 -12.23
CA TRP A 93 -2.97 -9.99 -11.00
C TRP A 93 -2.62 -10.91 -9.80
N VAL A 94 -2.80 -12.22 -9.96
CA VAL A 94 -2.41 -13.19 -8.91
C VAL A 94 -0.92 -13.10 -8.60
N MET A 95 -0.07 -13.00 -9.62
CA MET A 95 1.37 -12.86 -9.43
C MET A 95 1.73 -11.59 -8.66
N VAL A 96 1.11 -10.46 -8.99
CA VAL A 96 1.31 -9.18 -8.30
C VAL A 96 0.85 -9.28 -6.84
N VAL A 97 -0.35 -9.79 -6.58
CA VAL A 97 -0.90 -9.92 -5.23
C VAL A 97 0.01 -10.79 -4.37
N VAL A 98 0.40 -11.96 -4.85
CA VAL A 98 1.29 -12.88 -4.10
C VAL A 98 2.64 -12.23 -3.81
N MET A 99 3.27 -11.64 -4.84
CA MET A 99 4.57 -10.99 -4.68
C MET A 99 4.51 -9.77 -3.75
N THR A 100 3.56 -8.88 -3.97
CA THR A 100 3.47 -7.64 -3.20
C THR A 100 3.00 -7.90 -1.77
N CYS A 101 2.01 -8.77 -1.55
CA CYS A 101 1.55 -9.12 -0.21
C CYS A 101 2.66 -9.82 0.60
N ILE A 102 3.38 -10.78 0.01
CA ILE A 102 4.47 -11.47 0.71
C ILE A 102 5.58 -10.49 1.06
N ILE A 103 6.02 -9.67 0.10
CA ILE A 103 7.11 -8.72 0.32
C ILE A 103 6.71 -7.65 1.32
N PHE A 104 5.51 -7.09 1.18
CA PHE A 104 4.99 -6.05 2.07
C PHE A 104 4.81 -6.56 3.50
N LEU A 105 4.22 -7.75 3.66
CA LEU A 105 4.02 -8.36 4.97
C LEU A 105 5.36 -8.66 5.66
N ASN A 106 6.32 -9.25 4.94
CA ASN A 106 7.66 -9.50 5.46
C ASN A 106 8.39 -8.19 5.86
N PHE A 107 8.20 -7.14 5.07
CA PHE A 107 8.76 -5.83 5.40
C PHE A 107 8.13 -5.25 6.68
N ILE A 108 6.81 -5.29 6.82
CA ILE A 108 6.11 -4.80 8.02
C ILE A 108 6.57 -5.58 9.25
N ILE A 109 6.67 -6.90 9.18
CA ILE A 109 7.13 -7.74 10.29
C ILE A 109 8.56 -7.38 10.67
N ALA A 110 9.46 -7.20 9.70
CA ALA A 110 10.84 -6.83 9.96
C ALA A 110 10.95 -5.44 10.62
N GLU A 111 10.22 -4.46 10.14
CA GLU A 111 10.22 -3.10 10.68
C GLU A 111 9.60 -3.04 12.07
N ALA A 112 8.50 -3.78 12.29
CA ALA A 112 7.86 -3.88 13.59
C ALA A 112 8.80 -4.54 14.61
N SER A 113 9.51 -5.63 14.24
CA SER A 113 10.49 -6.28 15.08
C SER A 113 11.66 -5.37 15.43
N ALA A 114 12.21 -4.66 14.44
CA ALA A 114 13.31 -3.72 14.67
C ALA A 114 12.89 -2.56 15.60
N SER A 115 11.70 -2.04 15.42
CA SER A 115 11.13 -0.98 16.27
C SER A 115 10.90 -1.48 17.69
N TYR A 116 10.38 -2.70 17.85
CA TYR A 116 10.17 -3.32 19.16
C TYR A 116 11.50 -3.50 19.91
N ASP A 117 12.53 -4.02 19.24
CA ASP A 117 13.84 -4.23 19.84
C ASP A 117 14.49 -2.91 20.27
N LYS A 118 14.36 -1.86 19.47
CA LYS A 118 14.83 -0.52 19.81
C LYS A 118 14.14 0.05 21.05
N VAL A 119 12.83 -0.10 21.13
CA VAL A 119 12.04 0.34 22.30
C VAL A 119 12.45 -0.45 23.53
N LYS A 120 12.60 -1.77 23.41
CA LYS A 120 13.00 -2.66 24.52
C LYS A 120 14.40 -2.31 25.05
N GLN A 121 15.36 -2.04 24.18
CA GLN A 121 16.70 -1.61 24.57
C GLN A 121 16.67 -0.26 25.30
N ASN A 122 15.94 0.71 24.75
CA ASN A 122 15.80 2.02 25.38
C ASN A 122 15.09 1.94 26.73
N LEU A 123 14.07 1.10 26.84
CA LEU A 123 13.36 0.89 28.10
C LEU A 123 14.29 0.30 29.19
N SER A 124 15.08 -0.70 28.85
CA SER A 124 16.07 -1.29 29.78
C SER A 124 17.11 -0.27 30.26
N ALA A 125 17.62 0.56 29.35
CA ALA A 125 18.56 1.63 29.69
C ALA A 125 17.91 2.68 30.59
N MET A 126 16.66 3.04 30.33
CA MET A 126 15.90 4.01 31.13
C MET A 126 15.62 3.48 32.54
N ILE A 127 15.20 2.22 32.66
CA ILE A 127 14.98 1.56 33.96
C ILE A 127 16.27 1.52 34.79
N ASN A 128 17.40 1.18 34.18
CA ASN A 128 18.68 1.15 34.88
C ASN A 128 19.12 2.55 35.32
N LYS A 129 18.87 3.57 34.50
CA LYS A 129 19.14 4.96 34.86
C LYS A 129 18.29 5.42 36.05
N GLU A 130 16.98 5.12 36.01
CA GLU A 130 16.08 5.46 37.13
C GLU A 130 16.47 4.73 38.43
N LYS A 131 16.83 3.45 38.35
CA LYS A 131 17.32 2.73 39.52
C LYS A 131 18.58 3.36 40.10
N ALA A 132 19.52 3.76 39.22
CA ALA A 132 20.75 4.43 39.69
C ALA A 132 20.44 5.79 40.35
N ASN A 133 19.53 6.56 39.78
CA ASN A 133 19.08 7.83 40.35
C ASN A 133 18.43 7.65 41.75
N LEU A 134 17.53 6.66 41.86
CA LEU A 134 16.87 6.35 43.14
C LEU A 134 17.88 5.90 44.23
N ILE A 135 18.90 5.12 43.84
CA ILE A 135 19.96 4.70 44.78
C ILE A 135 20.75 5.91 45.22
N ALA A 136 21.16 6.78 44.29
CA ALA A 136 21.91 8.00 44.64
C ALA A 136 21.10 8.96 45.51
N GLU A 137 19.81 9.09 45.26
CA GLU A 137 18.93 9.90 46.11
C GLU A 137 18.77 9.31 47.52
N ALA A 138 18.61 7.99 47.62
CA ALA A 138 18.56 7.29 48.90
C ALA A 138 19.85 7.46 49.69
N GLU A 139 21.01 7.35 49.05
CA GLU A 139 22.33 7.58 49.70
C GLU A 139 22.44 9.03 50.19
N ASN A 140 22.02 10.01 49.42
CA ASN A 140 22.04 11.41 49.82
C ASN A 140 21.15 11.66 51.04
N MET A 141 19.96 11.09 51.05
CA MET A 141 19.06 11.22 52.22
C MET A 141 19.62 10.59 53.49
N ILE A 142 20.30 9.47 53.38
CA ILE A 142 20.97 8.83 54.53
C ILE A 142 22.14 9.70 55.03
N LEU A 143 22.95 10.21 54.15
CA LEU A 143 24.09 11.09 54.48
C LEU A 143 23.65 12.40 55.16
N ASP A 144 22.55 13.01 54.70
CA ASP A 144 22.01 14.22 55.30
C ASP A 144 21.41 13.96 56.70
N ARG A 145 20.81 12.78 56.90
CA ARG A 145 20.30 12.37 58.22
C ARG A 145 21.42 12.17 59.28
N TRP A 146 22.60 11.79 58.84
CA TRP A 146 23.75 11.63 59.71
C TRP A 146 24.53 12.93 59.93
N LYS A 147 24.30 13.97 59.13
CA LYS A 147 24.92 15.28 59.25
C LYS A 147 24.12 16.27 60.11
N THR A 148 22.86 15.98 60.40
CA THR A 148 22.04 16.79 61.32
C THR A 148 22.22 16.28 62.76
N PRO A 149 22.87 17.03 63.68
CA PRO A 149 23.04 16.67 65.09
C PRO A 149 21.71 16.63 65.85
#